data_c9a86aedc63a092bf2056d3d78ffed2f
#
_entry.id   c9a86aedc63a092bf2056d3d78ffed2f
#
_cell.length_a   1.000
_cell.length_b   1.000
_cell.length_c   1.000
_cell.angle_alpha   90.00
_cell.angle_beta   90.00
_cell.angle_gamma   90.00
#
_symmetry.space_group_name_H-M   'P 1'
#
loop_
_entity.id
_entity.type
_entity.pdbx_description
1 polymer ?
#
loop_
_entity_poly.entity_id
_entity_poly.type
_entity_poly.pdbx_seq_one_letter_code
_entity_poly.pdbx_strand_id
1 'polypeptide(L)'
;LNAHAGELPVPVQAIDWRSAGDRYKSPELPYEIRFFSAVLDDAGNVQAIYNDQIFAVDEAAVAEYAADAYADGRASGFVKDYRFARYAVEQGTLITFLDCGRMLAGFRSVLVYSVGIAAAGMTAVFVLVWFLSGRMIRPIAESYRKQRRFITDAGHEIKTPITIIDADLEILRMETGDNEW
;
A
#
# COMPACT_ATOMS: atom_id res chain seq x y z
N LEU A 1 12.08 40.92 29.22
CA LEU A 1 11.73 41.63 27.96
C LEU A 1 10.27 41.32 27.65
N ASN A 2 9.35 42.20 28.04
CA ASN A 2 7.94 42.08 27.70
C ASN A 2 7.80 42.47 26.21
N ALA A 3 7.84 41.50 25.36
CA ALA A 3 7.38 41.68 23.97
C ALA A 3 5.87 41.47 23.98
N HIS A 4 5.16 42.46 23.54
CA HIS A 4 3.77 42.64 23.36
C HIS A 4 3.02 41.32 23.03
N ALA A 5 2.13 40.93 23.97
CA ALA A 5 0.93 40.16 23.60
C ALA A 5 0.06 41.06 22.71
N GLY A 6 0.32 41.07 21.46
CA GLY A 6 -0.36 41.94 20.52
C GLY A 6 -0.24 41.38 19.12
N GLU A 7 -1.38 41.05 18.57
CA GLU A 7 -1.67 40.87 17.14
C GLU A 7 -0.56 40.30 16.30
N LEU A 8 -0.72 39.03 15.92
CA LEU A 8 0.07 38.39 14.86
C LEU A 8 0.18 39.33 13.67
N PRO A 9 1.37 39.54 13.10
CA PRO A 9 1.50 40.32 11.88
C PRO A 9 0.67 39.66 10.78
N VAL A 10 -0.20 40.42 10.27
CA VAL A 10 -1.34 40.30 9.32
C VAL A 10 -1.51 39.07 8.38
N PRO A 11 -0.65 38.08 8.14
CA PRO A 11 -1.02 37.01 7.19
C PRO A 11 -1.98 35.97 7.77
N VAL A 12 -2.15 35.83 9.08
CA VAL A 12 -3.17 34.93 9.64
C VAL A 12 -4.58 35.53 9.46
N GLN A 13 -4.71 36.85 9.37
CA GLN A 13 -5.95 37.53 8.99
C GLN A 13 -6.16 37.52 7.46
N ALA A 14 -5.12 37.35 6.65
CA ALA A 14 -5.21 37.32 5.20
C ALA A 14 -5.59 35.94 4.62
N ILE A 15 -5.55 34.88 5.40
CA ILE A 15 -6.28 33.68 5.02
C ILE A 15 -7.74 33.97 5.30
N ASP A 16 -8.42 34.58 4.32
CA ASP A 16 -9.85 34.73 4.34
C ASP A 16 -10.52 33.34 4.30
N TRP A 17 -10.55 32.72 5.50
CA TRP A 17 -11.25 31.47 5.74
C TRP A 17 -12.74 31.55 5.38
N ARG A 18 -13.26 32.77 5.18
CA ARG A 18 -14.63 33.04 4.71
C ARG A 18 -14.78 32.74 3.22
N SER A 19 -13.70 32.81 2.45
CA SER A 19 -13.70 32.47 1.02
C SER A 19 -13.42 30.98 0.74
N ALA A 20 -12.85 30.24 1.68
CA ALA A 20 -12.75 28.79 1.62
C ALA A 20 -14.15 28.19 1.86
N GLY A 21 -14.80 27.79 0.80
CA GLY A 21 -16.20 27.40 0.66
C GLY A 21 -16.87 26.77 1.88
N ASP A 22 -18.17 26.89 1.97
CA ASP A 22 -19.11 26.62 3.07
C ASP A 22 -18.95 25.30 3.86
N ARG A 23 -18.10 24.39 3.41
CA ARG A 23 -17.87 23.08 4.01
C ARG A 23 -16.99 23.07 5.27
N TYR A 24 -16.31 24.16 5.59
CA TYR A 24 -15.32 24.24 6.69
C TYR A 24 -15.61 25.36 7.70
N LYS A 25 -16.85 25.86 7.74
CA LYS A 25 -17.26 26.91 8.68
C LYS A 25 -17.69 26.30 10.04
N SER A 26 -16.76 25.66 10.75
CA SER A 26 -16.97 25.45 12.19
C SER A 26 -16.44 26.66 12.95
N PRO A 27 -17.24 27.30 13.84
CA PRO A 27 -16.75 28.33 14.75
C PRO A 27 -15.62 27.85 15.66
N GLU A 28 -15.47 26.55 15.81
CA GLU A 28 -14.49 25.89 16.68
C GLU A 28 -13.15 25.63 15.97
N LEU A 29 -13.11 25.75 14.61
CA LEU A 29 -11.91 25.49 13.83
C LEU A 29 -10.64 26.21 14.32
N PRO A 30 -10.69 27.48 14.74
CA PRO A 30 -9.53 28.18 15.28
C PRO A 30 -8.99 27.58 16.57
N TYR A 31 -9.81 26.86 17.34
CA TYR A 31 -9.43 26.22 18.60
C TYR A 31 -8.95 24.78 18.42
N GLU A 32 -9.29 24.16 17.27
CA GLU A 32 -8.87 22.80 16.93
C GLU A 32 -7.52 22.76 16.18
N ILE A 33 -7.15 23.87 15.53
CA ILE A 33 -5.93 23.97 14.73
C ILE A 33 -4.76 24.28 15.65
N ARG A 34 -3.83 23.32 15.76
CA ARG A 34 -2.58 23.50 16.51
C ARG A 34 -1.52 24.03 15.55
N PHE A 35 -1.09 25.25 15.77
CA PHE A 35 -0.07 25.91 14.97
C PHE A 35 0.85 26.76 15.85
N PHE A 36 2.01 27.06 15.32
CA PHE A 36 2.93 28.06 15.87
C PHE A 36 3.58 28.80 14.71
N SER A 37 4.14 29.96 15.01
CA SER A 37 4.76 30.80 13.99
C SER A 37 6.02 31.45 14.53
N ALA A 38 6.96 31.73 13.63
CA ALA A 38 8.15 32.49 13.93
C ALA A 38 8.38 33.58 12.87
N VAL A 39 8.81 34.73 13.30
CA VAL A 39 9.28 35.82 12.43
C VAL A 39 10.79 35.80 12.44
N LEU A 40 11.39 35.76 11.25
CA LEU A 40 12.83 35.79 11.04
C LEU A 40 13.22 37.05 10.28
N ASP A 41 14.40 37.58 10.62
CA ASP A 41 15.01 38.65 9.82
C ASP A 41 15.58 38.13 8.49
N ASP A 42 16.10 39.04 7.67
CA ASP A 42 16.73 38.70 6.38
C ASP A 42 18.00 37.87 6.52
N ALA A 43 18.60 37.83 7.70
CA ALA A 43 19.75 37.00 8.04
C ALA A 43 19.35 35.61 8.54
N GLY A 44 18.05 35.34 8.73
CA GLY A 44 17.52 34.07 9.23
C GLY A 44 17.50 33.93 10.74
N ASN A 45 17.71 35.03 11.51
CA ASN A 45 17.61 34.98 12.97
C ASN A 45 16.16 35.18 13.40
N VAL A 46 15.74 34.42 14.39
CA VAL A 46 14.39 34.52 14.94
C VAL A 46 14.23 35.82 15.75
N GLN A 47 13.29 36.65 15.37
CA GLN A 47 12.96 37.91 16.04
C GLN A 47 11.78 37.76 17.00
N ALA A 48 10.78 36.98 16.64
CA ALA A 48 9.58 36.77 17.44
C ALA A 48 9.06 35.35 17.26
N ILE A 49 8.49 34.78 18.34
CA ILE A 49 7.88 33.46 18.38
C ILE A 49 6.45 33.59 18.88
N TYR A 50 5.54 32.86 18.26
CA TYR A 50 4.13 32.77 18.63
C TYR A 50 3.74 31.28 18.72
N ASN A 51 3.68 30.76 19.94
CA ASN A 51 3.39 29.34 20.21
C ASN A 51 2.23 29.11 21.19
N ASP A 52 1.39 30.11 21.42
CA ASP A 52 0.26 30.06 22.36
C ASP A 52 -0.77 28.95 22.05
N GLN A 53 -0.83 28.50 20.80
CA GLN A 53 -1.76 27.47 20.33
C GLN A 53 -1.20 26.05 20.46
N ILE A 54 0.05 25.87 20.93
CA ILE A 54 0.68 24.57 21.05
C ILE A 54 1.56 24.48 22.29
N PHE A 55 1.19 23.61 23.22
CA PHE A 55 1.91 23.44 24.48
C PHE A 55 3.11 22.48 24.37
N ALA A 56 3.17 21.69 23.29
CA ALA A 56 4.15 20.62 23.10
C ALA A 56 5.48 21.10 22.49
N VAL A 57 5.56 22.37 22.07
CA VAL A 57 6.75 22.94 21.41
C VAL A 57 7.21 24.13 22.20
N ASP A 58 8.43 24.04 22.75
CA ASP A 58 9.06 25.16 23.43
C ASP A 58 9.70 26.16 22.45
N GLU A 59 10.07 27.34 22.90
CA GLU A 59 10.67 28.38 22.08
C GLU A 59 11.97 27.92 21.41
N ALA A 60 12.76 27.05 22.06
CA ALA A 60 14.00 26.52 21.51
C ALA A 60 13.73 25.60 20.30
N ALA A 61 12.71 24.75 20.41
CA ALA A 61 12.30 23.88 19.31
C ALA A 61 11.68 24.68 18.15
N VAL A 62 10.89 25.73 18.45
CA VAL A 62 10.38 26.63 17.40
C VAL A 62 11.52 27.28 16.63
N ALA A 63 12.57 27.74 17.32
CA ALA A 63 13.74 28.35 16.69
C ALA A 63 14.49 27.34 15.80
N GLU A 64 14.67 26.09 16.24
CA GLU A 64 15.26 25.02 15.43
C GLU A 64 14.46 24.77 14.15
N TYR A 65 13.13 24.59 14.29
CA TYR A 65 12.26 24.34 13.14
C TYR A 65 12.19 25.52 12.16
N ALA A 66 12.24 26.75 12.69
CA ALA A 66 12.26 27.94 11.88
C ALA A 66 13.58 28.07 11.08
N ALA A 67 14.71 27.74 11.69
CA ALA A 67 16.01 27.71 11.03
C ALA A 67 16.05 26.63 9.91
N ASP A 68 15.54 25.44 10.19
CA ASP A 68 15.46 24.35 9.21
C ASP A 68 14.57 24.74 8.02
N ALA A 69 13.39 25.30 8.28
CA ALA A 69 12.48 25.75 7.24
C ALA A 69 13.02 26.92 6.45
N TYR A 70 13.81 27.80 7.08
CA TYR A 70 14.47 28.92 6.41
C TYR A 70 15.58 28.45 5.48
N ALA A 71 16.41 27.50 5.95
CA ALA A 71 17.51 26.91 5.17
C ALA A 71 17.02 26.11 3.95
N ASP A 72 15.85 25.47 4.06
CA ASP A 72 15.22 24.72 2.94
C ASP A 72 14.88 25.61 1.72
N GLY A 73 14.67 26.91 1.90
CA GLY A 73 14.46 27.88 0.83
C GLY A 73 13.10 27.77 0.12
N ARG A 74 12.28 26.75 0.38
CA ARG A 74 10.97 26.54 -0.25
C ARG A 74 9.90 27.43 0.39
N ALA A 75 8.87 27.78 -0.39
CA ALA A 75 7.73 28.55 0.11
C ALA A 75 6.84 27.72 1.05
N SER A 76 6.85 26.39 0.94
CA SER A 76 6.15 25.47 1.83
C SER A 76 6.80 24.09 1.81
N GLY A 77 6.67 23.34 2.90
CA GLY A 77 7.25 22.01 3.03
C GLY A 77 6.85 21.35 4.34
N PHE A 78 7.66 20.38 4.75
CA PHE A 78 7.53 19.69 6.03
C PHE A 78 8.85 19.75 6.79
N VAL A 79 8.76 20.05 8.08
CA VAL A 79 9.84 19.89 9.05
C VAL A 79 9.32 18.94 10.12
N LYS A 80 9.87 17.72 10.17
CA LYS A 80 9.33 16.63 10.99
C LYS A 80 7.82 16.39 10.72
N ASP A 81 6.98 16.48 11.74
CA ASP A 81 5.52 16.30 11.65
C ASP A 81 4.76 17.62 11.41
N TYR A 82 5.48 18.72 11.18
CA TYR A 82 4.90 20.04 10.96
C TYR A 82 4.97 20.44 9.50
N ARG A 83 3.84 20.86 8.95
CA ARG A 83 3.81 21.48 7.63
C ARG A 83 4.07 22.97 7.79
N PHE A 84 5.04 23.52 7.07
CA PHE A 84 5.32 24.95 7.11
C PHE A 84 4.90 25.68 5.84
N ALA A 85 4.62 26.97 6.00
CA ALA A 85 4.43 27.92 4.91
C ALA A 85 5.14 29.22 5.25
N ARG A 86 5.83 29.82 4.25
CA ARG A 86 6.60 31.05 4.39
C ARG A 86 5.85 32.20 3.73
N TYR A 87 5.87 33.33 4.39
CA TYR A 87 5.27 34.58 3.92
C TYR A 87 6.27 35.71 4.13
N ALA A 88 6.46 36.55 3.10
CA ALA A 88 7.23 37.79 3.26
C ALA A 88 6.36 38.81 4.02
N VAL A 89 6.92 39.42 5.04
CA VAL A 89 6.29 40.48 5.84
C VAL A 89 7.25 41.69 5.93
N GLU A 90 6.73 42.86 6.30
CA GLU A 90 7.56 44.08 6.36
C GLU A 90 8.78 43.96 7.30
N GLN A 91 8.71 43.08 8.27
CA GLN A 91 9.73 42.83 9.28
C GLN A 91 10.66 41.65 8.96
N GLY A 92 10.57 41.06 7.74
CA GLY A 92 11.34 39.89 7.32
C GLY A 92 10.49 38.75 6.79
N THR A 93 10.69 37.54 7.29
CA THR A 93 9.98 36.33 6.86
C THR A 93 9.19 35.75 8.01
N LEU A 94 7.86 35.62 7.83
CA LEU A 94 7.00 34.85 8.73
C LEU A 94 6.94 33.41 8.26
N ILE A 95 7.22 32.47 9.15
CA ILE A 95 7.05 31.03 8.90
C ILE A 95 6.00 30.50 9.87
N THR A 96 4.93 29.95 9.33
CA THR A 96 3.86 29.32 10.12
C THR A 96 3.92 27.82 9.99
N PHE A 97 3.83 27.11 11.09
CA PHE A 97 3.88 25.66 11.20
C PHE A 97 2.54 25.11 11.65
N LEU A 98 2.02 24.13 10.94
CA LEU A 98 0.79 23.43 11.25
C LEU A 98 1.12 22.02 11.75
N ASP A 99 0.62 21.63 12.92
CA ASP A 99 0.78 20.27 13.46
C ASP A 99 -0.04 19.28 12.62
N CYS A 100 0.66 18.45 11.84
CA CYS A 100 0.10 17.35 11.06
C CYS A 100 0.35 15.97 11.70
N GLY A 101 1.00 15.91 12.88
CA GLY A 101 1.43 14.66 13.51
C GLY A 101 0.28 13.68 13.74
N ARG A 102 -0.87 14.17 14.23
CA ARG A 102 -2.04 13.32 14.48
C ARG A 102 -2.62 12.75 13.16
N MET A 103 -2.68 13.58 12.11
CA MET A 103 -3.14 13.15 10.79
C MET A 103 -2.17 12.12 10.18
N LEU A 104 -0.88 12.38 10.23
CA LEU A 104 0.16 11.47 9.72
C LEU A 104 0.17 10.14 10.48
N ALA A 105 0.01 10.17 11.80
CA ALA A 105 -0.12 8.95 12.61
C ALA A 105 -1.35 8.12 12.21
N GLY A 106 -2.48 8.78 11.95
CA GLY A 106 -3.69 8.13 11.45
C GLY A 106 -3.47 7.47 10.10
N PHE A 107 -2.91 8.17 9.15
CA PHE A 107 -2.57 7.61 7.82
C PHE A 107 -1.61 6.43 7.93
N ARG A 108 -0.57 6.54 8.75
CA ARG A 108 0.40 5.45 8.95
C ARG A 108 -0.28 4.21 9.52
N SER A 109 -1.17 4.37 10.49
CA SER A 109 -1.93 3.25 11.07
C SER A 109 -2.79 2.56 10.01
N VAL A 110 -3.59 3.32 9.25
CA VAL A 110 -4.43 2.78 8.16
C VAL A 110 -3.57 2.05 7.14
N LEU A 111 -2.44 2.61 6.75
CA LEU A 111 -1.53 2.02 5.77
C LEU A 111 -0.95 0.69 6.27
N VAL A 112 -0.47 0.65 7.51
CA VAL A 112 0.07 -0.58 8.13
C VAL A 112 -0.99 -1.67 8.22
N TYR A 113 -2.21 -1.35 8.67
CA TYR A 113 -3.31 -2.31 8.74
C TYR A 113 -3.74 -2.80 7.35
N SER A 114 -3.85 -1.90 6.37
CA SER A 114 -4.22 -2.27 5.00
C SER A 114 -3.21 -3.22 4.36
N VAL A 115 -1.92 -2.91 4.49
CA VAL A 115 -0.84 -3.78 3.99
C VAL A 115 -0.83 -5.12 4.73
N GLY A 116 -1.03 -5.11 6.06
CA GLY A 116 -1.09 -6.33 6.86
C GLY A 116 -2.24 -7.26 6.43
N ILE A 117 -3.44 -6.71 6.25
CA ILE A 117 -4.62 -7.47 5.81
C ILE A 117 -4.41 -8.01 4.39
N ALA A 118 -3.89 -7.19 3.48
CA ALA A 118 -3.62 -7.62 2.11
C ALA A 118 -2.57 -8.76 2.06
N ALA A 119 -1.49 -8.64 2.84
CA ALA A 119 -0.46 -9.68 2.93
C ALA A 119 -1.01 -10.99 3.52
N ALA A 120 -1.80 -10.90 4.59
CA ALA A 120 -2.44 -12.06 5.20
C ALA A 120 -3.42 -12.75 4.24
N GLY A 121 -4.24 -11.97 3.52
CA GLY A 121 -5.17 -12.51 2.52
C GLY A 121 -4.44 -13.19 1.37
N MET A 122 -3.39 -12.58 0.83
CA MET A 122 -2.57 -13.17 -0.24
C MET A 122 -1.89 -14.47 0.22
N THR A 123 -1.35 -14.49 1.43
CA THR A 123 -0.75 -15.68 2.02
C THR A 123 -1.77 -16.81 2.19
N ALA A 124 -2.96 -16.50 2.68
CA ALA A 124 -4.04 -17.48 2.85
C ALA A 124 -4.45 -18.10 1.50
N VAL A 125 -4.64 -17.29 0.46
CA VAL A 125 -4.94 -17.77 -0.89
C VAL A 125 -3.81 -18.63 -1.44
N PHE A 126 -2.56 -18.21 -1.26
CA PHE A 126 -1.41 -18.99 -1.71
C PHE A 126 -1.34 -20.36 -1.04
N VAL A 127 -1.51 -20.43 0.29
CA VAL A 127 -1.54 -21.68 1.05
C VAL A 127 -2.70 -22.58 0.60
N LEU A 128 -3.87 -22.00 0.39
CA LEU A 128 -5.05 -22.73 -0.09
C LEU A 128 -4.79 -23.36 -1.47
N VAL A 129 -4.30 -22.57 -2.42
CA VAL A 129 -3.97 -23.04 -3.78
C VAL A 129 -2.89 -24.14 -3.73
N TRP A 130 -1.85 -23.93 -2.93
CA TRP A 130 -0.79 -24.91 -2.76
C TRP A 130 -1.31 -26.25 -2.20
N PHE A 131 -2.16 -26.17 -1.18
CA PHE A 131 -2.77 -27.36 -0.57
C PHE A 131 -3.71 -28.10 -1.54
N LEU A 132 -4.60 -27.37 -2.22
CA LEU A 132 -5.52 -27.93 -3.21
C LEU A 132 -4.78 -28.56 -4.39
N SER A 133 -3.77 -27.87 -4.91
CA SER A 133 -2.96 -28.37 -6.02
C SER A 133 -2.30 -29.72 -5.69
N GLY A 134 -1.68 -29.81 -4.50
CA GLY A 134 -1.06 -31.05 -4.06
C GLY A 134 -2.04 -32.20 -3.88
N ARG A 135 -3.25 -31.90 -3.43
CA ARG A 135 -4.29 -32.93 -3.16
C ARG A 135 -5.04 -33.35 -4.42
N MET A 136 -5.29 -32.47 -5.38
CA MET A 136 -6.04 -32.79 -6.61
C MET A 136 -5.20 -33.44 -7.69
N ILE A 137 -3.93 -33.09 -7.79
CA ILE A 137 -3.06 -33.63 -8.86
C ILE A 137 -2.71 -35.11 -8.64
N ARG A 138 -2.54 -35.56 -7.39
CA ARG A 138 -2.20 -36.94 -7.08
C ARG A 138 -3.23 -37.98 -7.58
N PRO A 139 -4.53 -37.85 -7.32
CA PRO A 139 -5.52 -38.84 -7.79
C PRO A 139 -5.63 -38.88 -9.32
N ILE A 140 -5.44 -37.76 -9.99
CA ILE A 140 -5.48 -37.69 -11.47
C ILE A 140 -4.30 -38.47 -12.06
N ALA A 141 -3.10 -38.26 -11.53
CA ALA A 141 -1.90 -38.97 -11.98
C ALA A 141 -2.00 -40.50 -11.77
N GLU A 142 -2.59 -40.94 -10.65
CA GLU A 142 -2.85 -42.36 -10.37
C GLU A 142 -3.88 -42.95 -11.33
N SER A 143 -4.95 -42.23 -11.62
CA SER A 143 -5.99 -42.65 -12.56
C SER A 143 -5.41 -42.83 -13.98
N TYR A 144 -4.58 -41.90 -14.43
CA TYR A 144 -3.88 -42.00 -15.72
C TYR A 144 -2.94 -43.23 -15.78
N ARG A 145 -2.21 -43.50 -14.69
CA ARG A 145 -1.33 -44.68 -14.64
C ARG A 145 -2.11 -45.99 -14.68
N LYS A 146 -3.25 -46.06 -13.99
CA LYS A 146 -4.14 -47.22 -14.01
C LYS A 146 -4.72 -47.45 -15.41
N GLN A 147 -5.20 -46.37 -16.06
CA GLN A 147 -5.75 -46.45 -17.42
C GLN A 147 -4.69 -46.91 -18.43
N ARG A 148 -3.47 -46.41 -18.36
CA ARG A 148 -2.37 -46.86 -19.24
C ARG A 148 -2.02 -48.33 -19.04
N ARG A 149 -1.95 -48.80 -17.77
CA ARG A 149 -1.73 -50.23 -17.49
C ARG A 149 -2.85 -51.10 -18.07
N PHE A 150 -4.11 -50.71 -17.81
CA PHE A 150 -5.26 -51.41 -18.34
C PHE A 150 -5.21 -51.55 -19.87
N ILE A 151 -4.86 -50.50 -20.62
CA ILE A 151 -4.74 -50.54 -22.07
C ILE A 151 -3.62 -51.50 -22.50
N THR A 152 -2.48 -51.48 -21.77
CA THR A 152 -1.35 -52.37 -22.10
C THR A 152 -1.70 -53.83 -21.82
N ASP A 153 -2.31 -54.12 -20.68
CA ASP A 153 -2.67 -55.48 -20.24
C ASP A 153 -3.78 -56.02 -21.17
N ALA A 154 -4.81 -55.23 -21.49
CA ALA A 154 -5.85 -55.58 -22.41
C ALA A 154 -5.30 -55.85 -23.83
N GLY A 155 -4.31 -55.06 -24.29
CA GLY A 155 -3.64 -55.29 -25.55
C GLY A 155 -2.92 -56.65 -25.61
N HIS A 156 -2.32 -57.06 -24.53
CA HIS A 156 -1.71 -58.40 -24.44
C HIS A 156 -2.77 -59.52 -24.37
N GLU A 157 -3.81 -59.36 -23.60
CA GLU A 157 -4.87 -60.35 -23.45
C GLU A 157 -5.73 -60.51 -24.73
N ILE A 158 -5.88 -59.47 -25.55
CA ILE A 158 -6.59 -59.55 -26.83
C ILE A 158 -5.71 -60.16 -27.91
N LYS A 159 -4.39 -59.95 -27.87
CA LYS A 159 -3.46 -60.50 -28.86
C LYS A 159 -3.47 -62.04 -28.92
N THR A 160 -3.57 -62.69 -27.76
CA THR A 160 -3.59 -64.14 -27.67
C THR A 160 -4.79 -64.81 -28.37
N PRO A 161 -6.05 -64.41 -28.11
CA PRO A 161 -7.19 -64.98 -28.81
C PRO A 161 -7.21 -64.62 -30.31
N ILE A 162 -6.74 -63.41 -30.69
CA ILE A 162 -6.63 -63.05 -32.12
C ILE A 162 -5.62 -63.97 -32.83
N THR A 163 -4.49 -64.26 -32.21
CA THR A 163 -3.49 -65.15 -32.77
C THR A 163 -4.02 -66.59 -32.93
N ILE A 164 -4.84 -67.07 -31.99
CA ILE A 164 -5.50 -68.36 -32.07
C ILE A 164 -6.51 -68.39 -33.20
N ILE A 165 -7.36 -67.36 -33.33
CA ILE A 165 -8.33 -67.27 -34.43
C ILE A 165 -7.64 -67.21 -35.78
N ASP A 166 -6.53 -66.46 -35.87
CA ASP A 166 -5.72 -66.38 -37.11
C ASP A 166 -5.12 -67.74 -37.51
N ALA A 167 -4.60 -68.47 -36.53
CA ALA A 167 -4.11 -69.82 -36.75
C ALA A 167 -5.20 -70.82 -37.14
N ASP A 168 -6.38 -70.77 -36.52
CA ASP A 168 -7.52 -71.59 -36.86
C ASP A 168 -8.03 -71.29 -38.28
N LEU A 169 -8.07 -70.00 -38.68
CA LEU A 169 -8.42 -69.56 -40.01
C LEU A 169 -7.40 -70.06 -41.06
N GLU A 170 -6.15 -70.06 -40.72
CA GLU A 170 -5.09 -70.59 -41.63
C GLU A 170 -5.21 -72.11 -41.83
N ILE A 171 -5.54 -72.87 -40.76
CA ILE A 171 -5.85 -74.29 -40.85
C ILE A 171 -7.07 -74.53 -41.73
N LEU A 172 -8.17 -73.79 -41.52
CA LEU A 172 -9.38 -73.91 -42.37
C LEU A 172 -9.09 -73.58 -43.82
N ARG A 173 -8.25 -72.59 -44.12
CA ARG A 173 -7.82 -72.25 -45.49
C ARG A 173 -7.04 -73.38 -46.12
N MET A 174 -6.17 -74.05 -45.40
CA MET A 174 -5.43 -75.19 -45.88
C MET A 174 -6.35 -76.40 -46.18
N GLU A 175 -7.34 -76.66 -45.35
CA GLU A 175 -8.33 -77.71 -45.53
C GLU A 175 -9.29 -77.45 -46.70
N THR A 176 -9.68 -76.14 -46.86
CA THR A 176 -10.62 -75.80 -47.93
C THR A 176 -9.93 -75.57 -49.28
N GLY A 177 -8.67 -75.17 -49.29
CA GLY A 177 -7.87 -74.93 -50.48
C GLY A 177 -7.45 -76.19 -51.21
N ASP A 178 -7.55 -77.36 -50.55
CA ASP A 178 -7.25 -78.67 -51.22
C ASP A 178 -8.46 -79.23 -52.03
N ASN A 179 -9.57 -78.52 -52.10
CA ASN A 179 -10.76 -78.85 -52.79
C ASN A 179 -11.11 -77.92 -53.96
N GLU A 180 -10.13 -77.46 -54.74
CA GLU A 180 -10.41 -76.89 -56.08
C GLU A 180 -10.48 -77.97 -57.12
N TRP A 181 -11.71 -78.26 -57.53
CA TRP A 181 -12.03 -78.99 -58.76
C TRP A 181 -12.22 -77.97 -59.88
#